data_8c0f18c790494b103ccf6f4dc62bed90
#
_entry.id   8c0f18c790494b103ccf6f4dc62bed90
#
_cell.length_a   1.000
_cell.length_b   1.000
_cell.length_c   1.000
_cell.angle_alpha   90.00
_cell.angle_beta   90.00
_cell.angle_gamma   90.00
#
_symmetry.space_group_name_H-M   'P 1'
#
loop_
_entity.id
_entity.type
_entity.pdbx_description
1 polymer ?
#
loop_
_entity_poly.entity_id
_entity_poly.type
_entity_poly.pdbx_seq_one_letter_code
_entity_poly.pdbx_strand_id
1 'polypeptide(L)'
;ERMEYSKLLRRSVIVLDGFTGFTPIQNRVIEKLLVYAKEVNVTLVLDHQYQPYKIDDPTGLFALTQKTVFTLQKLAMNNNVALGEDVILKDDVVKRYASNTQLAHLERMLFRNETKAYASTEELTAIEVVKAGSLQQECGLCCRKMMELITQKGYRYRDIAVVVSDM
;
A
#
# COMPACT_ATOMS: atom_id res chain seq x y z
N GLU A 1 -23.66 -13.29 -15.20
CA GLU A 1 -24.56 -13.38 -16.36
C GLU A 1 -25.55 -12.20 -16.48
N ARG A 2 -25.84 -11.43 -15.41
CA ARG A 2 -26.81 -10.31 -15.45
C ARG A 2 -26.19 -8.91 -15.58
N MET A 3 -24.88 -8.77 -15.54
CA MET A 3 -24.21 -7.46 -15.54
C MET A 3 -24.45 -6.69 -16.85
N GLU A 4 -24.52 -7.38 -17.98
CA GLU A 4 -24.76 -6.80 -19.31
C GLU A 4 -26.11 -6.09 -19.44
N TYR A 5 -27.13 -6.50 -18.67
CA TYR A 5 -28.47 -5.92 -18.68
C TYR A 5 -28.68 -4.82 -17.64
N SER A 6 -27.67 -4.55 -16.80
CA SER A 6 -27.78 -3.59 -15.70
C SER A 6 -27.71 -2.15 -16.21
N LYS A 7 -28.84 -1.45 -16.21
CA LYS A 7 -28.89 -0.01 -16.50
C LYS A 7 -28.15 0.82 -15.46
N LEU A 8 -28.09 0.35 -14.20
CA LEU A 8 -27.37 1.00 -13.13
C LEU A 8 -25.86 0.96 -13.42
N LEU A 9 -25.32 -0.21 -13.75
CA LEU A 9 -23.89 -0.38 -14.02
C LEU A 9 -23.42 0.51 -15.17
N ARG A 10 -24.17 0.58 -16.26
CA ARG A 10 -23.86 1.41 -17.43
C ARG A 10 -23.77 2.91 -17.13
N ARG A 11 -24.30 3.37 -16.00
CA ARG A 11 -24.28 4.76 -15.55
C ARG A 11 -23.34 4.99 -14.38
N SER A 12 -22.74 3.93 -13.86
CA SER A 12 -21.91 3.99 -12.65
C SER A 12 -20.45 4.24 -12.98
N VAL A 13 -19.83 5.07 -12.17
CA VAL A 13 -18.38 5.15 -12.00
C VAL A 13 -18.01 4.19 -10.86
N ILE A 14 -17.16 3.23 -11.14
CA ILE A 14 -16.68 2.24 -10.17
C ILE A 14 -15.31 2.67 -9.68
N VAL A 15 -15.12 2.66 -8.38
CA VAL A 15 -13.80 2.93 -7.77
C VAL A 15 -13.37 1.71 -6.98
N LEU A 16 -12.18 1.20 -7.28
CA LEU A 16 -11.53 0.11 -6.57
C LEU A 16 -10.30 0.69 -5.86
N ASP A 17 -10.39 0.82 -4.54
CA ASP A 17 -9.36 1.45 -3.73
C ASP A 17 -8.76 0.49 -2.70
N GLY A 18 -7.46 0.62 -2.42
CA GLY A 18 -6.76 -0.14 -1.38
C GLY A 18 -6.41 -1.59 -1.76
N PHE A 19 -6.43 -1.94 -3.04
CA PHE A 19 -6.03 -3.27 -3.51
C PHE A 19 -4.56 -3.31 -3.92
N THR A 20 -3.86 -4.37 -3.55
CA THR A 20 -2.50 -4.67 -4.04
C THR A 20 -2.51 -5.67 -5.20
N GLY A 21 -3.61 -6.43 -5.32
CA GLY A 21 -3.80 -7.42 -6.37
C GLY A 21 -5.21 -7.99 -6.36
N PHE A 22 -5.53 -8.75 -7.40
CA PHE A 22 -6.83 -9.38 -7.58
C PHE A 22 -6.70 -10.87 -7.84
N THR A 23 -7.57 -11.65 -7.24
CA THR A 23 -7.69 -13.08 -7.52
C THR A 23 -8.20 -13.30 -8.96
N PRO A 24 -8.01 -14.50 -9.54
CA PRO A 24 -8.54 -14.81 -10.86
C PRO A 24 -10.06 -14.57 -11.00
N ILE A 25 -10.82 -14.84 -9.94
CA ILE A 25 -12.28 -14.61 -9.93
C ILE A 25 -12.59 -13.10 -9.93
N GLN A 26 -11.87 -12.32 -9.12
CA GLN A 26 -12.01 -10.87 -9.11
C GLN A 26 -11.64 -10.26 -10.46
N ASN A 27 -10.57 -10.73 -11.10
CA ASN A 27 -10.19 -10.28 -12.45
C ASN A 27 -11.30 -10.52 -13.47
N ARG A 28 -12.02 -11.66 -13.42
CA ARG A 28 -13.18 -11.92 -14.27
C ARG A 28 -14.34 -10.96 -14.01
N VAL A 29 -14.54 -10.56 -12.76
CA VAL A 29 -15.55 -9.54 -12.41
C VAL A 29 -15.11 -8.17 -12.93
N ILE A 30 -13.85 -7.80 -12.71
CA ILE A 30 -13.29 -6.53 -13.18
C ILE A 30 -13.38 -6.43 -14.71
N GLU A 31 -13.05 -7.50 -15.43
CA GLU A 31 -13.21 -7.58 -16.88
C GLU A 31 -14.63 -7.19 -17.32
N LYS A 32 -15.66 -7.70 -16.64
CA LYS A 32 -17.04 -7.34 -16.91
C LYS A 32 -17.38 -5.90 -16.51
N LEU A 33 -16.81 -5.41 -15.40
CA LEU A 33 -16.96 -4.01 -15.00
C LEU A 33 -16.36 -3.07 -16.04
N LEU A 34 -15.16 -3.37 -16.55
CA LEU A 34 -14.50 -2.59 -17.60
C LEU A 34 -15.37 -2.47 -18.87
N VAL A 35 -16.08 -3.53 -19.23
CA VAL A 35 -16.94 -3.55 -20.43
C VAL A 35 -18.26 -2.83 -20.22
N TYR A 36 -18.89 -2.98 -19.05
CA TYR A 36 -20.27 -2.57 -18.85
C TYR A 36 -20.46 -1.32 -17.99
N ALA A 37 -19.48 -0.92 -17.19
CA ALA A 37 -19.58 0.32 -16.42
C ALA A 37 -19.28 1.54 -17.30
N LYS A 38 -19.73 2.70 -16.86
CA LYS A 38 -19.40 3.97 -17.52
C LYS A 38 -17.89 4.25 -17.43
N GLU A 39 -17.30 3.95 -16.27
CA GLU A 39 -15.90 4.21 -15.96
C GLU A 39 -15.46 3.33 -14.79
N VAL A 40 -14.22 2.88 -14.80
CA VAL A 40 -13.60 2.13 -13.69
C VAL A 40 -12.29 2.78 -13.33
N ASN A 41 -12.19 3.28 -12.10
CA ASN A 41 -10.98 3.86 -11.52
C ASN A 41 -10.38 2.87 -10.53
N VAL A 42 -9.09 2.62 -10.63
CA VAL A 42 -8.37 1.74 -9.71
C VAL A 42 -7.21 2.51 -9.11
N THR A 43 -7.19 2.64 -7.79
CA THR A 43 -6.04 3.22 -7.08
C THR A 43 -5.09 2.13 -6.66
N LEU A 44 -3.82 2.33 -6.94
CA LEU A 44 -2.77 1.37 -6.63
C LEU A 44 -1.58 2.09 -6.00
N VAL A 45 -0.98 1.47 -5.00
CA VAL A 45 0.21 2.01 -4.33
C VAL A 45 1.45 1.53 -5.06
N LEU A 46 2.16 2.48 -5.67
CA LEU A 46 3.46 2.26 -6.30
C LEU A 46 4.46 3.29 -5.81
N ASP A 47 5.72 2.95 -5.85
CA ASP A 47 6.76 3.94 -5.66
C ASP A 47 6.86 4.83 -6.91
N HIS A 48 7.05 6.14 -6.69
CA HIS A 48 7.21 7.11 -7.76
C HIS A 48 8.41 6.86 -8.69
N GLN A 49 9.36 6.03 -8.28
CA GLN A 49 10.52 5.65 -9.08
C GLN A 49 10.21 4.54 -10.09
N TYR A 50 9.12 3.80 -9.90
CA TYR A 50 8.74 2.72 -10.81
C TYR A 50 7.90 3.24 -11.97
N GLN A 51 8.18 2.73 -13.15
CA GLN A 51 7.28 2.89 -14.28
C GLN A 51 6.10 1.94 -14.09
N PRO A 52 4.84 2.43 -14.10
CA PRO A 52 3.69 1.62 -13.74
C PRO A 52 3.48 0.40 -14.65
N TYR A 53 3.93 0.49 -15.90
CA TYR A 53 3.70 -0.55 -16.91
C TYR A 53 4.92 -1.45 -17.19
N LYS A 54 5.95 -1.39 -16.35
CA LYS A 54 7.15 -2.18 -16.49
C LYS A 54 7.49 -2.89 -15.21
N ILE A 55 7.68 -4.19 -15.25
CA ILE A 55 8.16 -4.99 -14.12
C ILE A 55 9.67 -5.05 -14.22
N ASP A 56 10.37 -4.21 -13.48
CA ASP A 56 11.82 -4.15 -13.50
C ASP A 56 12.46 -5.22 -12.60
N ASP A 57 11.85 -5.48 -11.44
CA ASP A 57 12.30 -6.49 -10.48
C ASP A 57 11.11 -7.31 -9.97
N PRO A 58 11.03 -8.61 -10.32
CA PRO A 58 9.97 -9.50 -9.85
C PRO A 58 9.98 -9.73 -8.33
N THR A 59 11.09 -9.46 -7.66
CA THR A 59 11.27 -9.63 -6.21
C THR A 59 11.11 -8.31 -5.45
N GLY A 60 10.94 -7.20 -6.17
CA GLY A 60 10.81 -5.87 -5.61
C GLY A 60 9.55 -5.69 -4.75
N LEU A 61 9.60 -4.74 -3.84
CA LEU A 61 8.52 -4.44 -2.89
C LEU A 61 7.16 -4.21 -3.58
N PHE A 62 7.16 -3.60 -4.76
CA PHE A 62 5.95 -3.27 -5.52
C PHE A 62 5.68 -4.20 -6.71
N ALA A 63 6.39 -5.32 -6.82
CA ALA A 63 6.25 -6.25 -7.95
C ALA A 63 4.81 -6.77 -8.12
N LEU A 64 4.12 -7.07 -7.01
CA LEU A 64 2.72 -7.49 -7.05
C LEU A 64 1.80 -6.40 -7.60
N THR A 65 2.01 -5.15 -7.18
CA THR A 65 1.22 -4.02 -7.67
C THR A 65 1.50 -3.74 -9.14
N GLN A 66 2.77 -3.78 -9.57
CA GLN A 66 3.14 -3.66 -10.99
C GLN A 66 2.50 -4.76 -11.85
N LYS A 67 2.52 -6.01 -11.36
CA LYS A 67 1.82 -7.13 -12.01
C LYS A 67 0.31 -6.89 -12.12
N THR A 68 -0.28 -6.26 -11.11
CA THR A 68 -1.70 -5.91 -11.10
C THR A 68 -2.01 -4.85 -12.15
N VAL A 69 -1.22 -3.76 -12.23
CA VAL A 69 -1.33 -2.74 -13.27
C VAL A 69 -1.28 -3.38 -14.67
N PHE A 70 -0.27 -4.22 -14.90
CA PHE A 70 -0.11 -4.92 -16.17
C PHE A 70 -1.31 -5.82 -16.51
N THR A 71 -1.85 -6.52 -15.50
CA THR A 71 -3.02 -7.39 -15.69
C THR A 71 -4.26 -6.57 -16.05
N LEU A 72 -4.51 -5.47 -15.37
CA LEU A 72 -5.64 -4.57 -15.63
C LEU A 72 -5.54 -3.95 -17.04
N GLN A 73 -4.34 -3.49 -17.42
CA GLN A 73 -4.08 -2.98 -18.77
C GLN A 73 -4.39 -4.03 -19.82
N LYS A 74 -3.91 -5.27 -19.63
CA LYS A 74 -4.17 -6.39 -20.53
C LYS A 74 -5.66 -6.72 -20.64
N LEU A 75 -6.40 -6.68 -19.51
CA LEU A 75 -7.85 -6.89 -19.52
C LEU A 75 -8.56 -5.80 -20.33
N ALA A 76 -8.17 -4.53 -20.15
CA ALA A 76 -8.74 -3.43 -20.92
C ALA A 76 -8.46 -3.58 -22.42
N MET A 77 -7.20 -3.86 -22.80
CA MET A 77 -6.81 -4.04 -24.19
C MET A 77 -7.54 -5.22 -24.86
N ASN A 78 -7.64 -6.37 -24.18
CA ASN A 78 -8.31 -7.55 -24.71
C ASN A 78 -9.82 -7.32 -24.96
N ASN A 79 -10.42 -6.36 -24.27
CA ASN A 79 -11.83 -6.01 -24.42
C ASN A 79 -12.06 -4.70 -25.19
N ASN A 80 -11.02 -4.15 -25.83
CA ASN A 80 -11.07 -2.88 -26.56
C ASN A 80 -11.57 -1.70 -25.72
N VAL A 81 -11.26 -1.69 -24.41
CA VAL A 81 -11.59 -0.60 -23.51
C VAL A 81 -10.45 0.41 -23.53
N ALA A 82 -10.78 1.67 -23.77
CA ALA A 82 -9.80 2.75 -23.77
C ALA A 82 -9.27 2.99 -22.34
N LEU A 83 -7.96 3.18 -22.23
CA LEU A 83 -7.33 3.63 -20.98
C LEU A 83 -7.42 5.16 -20.92
N GLY A 84 -7.79 5.67 -19.74
CA GLY A 84 -7.71 7.09 -19.43
C GLY A 84 -6.29 7.53 -19.12
N GLU A 85 -6.14 8.81 -18.81
CA GLU A 85 -4.85 9.35 -18.34
C GLU A 85 -4.55 8.88 -16.91
N ASP A 86 -3.28 8.51 -16.68
CA ASP A 86 -2.81 8.13 -15.35
C ASP A 86 -2.74 9.35 -14.43
N VAL A 87 -3.36 9.27 -13.28
CA VAL A 87 -3.23 10.26 -12.22
C VAL A 87 -2.17 9.79 -11.23
N ILE A 88 -1.01 10.42 -11.26
CA ILE A 88 0.11 10.10 -10.38
C ILE A 88 0.14 11.10 -9.24
N LEU A 89 -0.17 10.64 -8.03
CA LEU A 89 -0.07 11.43 -6.82
C LEU A 89 1.38 11.42 -6.33
N LYS A 90 2.11 12.48 -6.66
CA LYS A 90 3.49 12.70 -6.20
C LYS A 90 3.49 13.87 -5.23
N ASP A 91 3.91 13.61 -4.01
CA ASP A 91 4.18 14.65 -3.04
C ASP A 91 5.68 14.63 -2.67
N ASP A 92 6.33 15.79 -2.69
CA ASP A 92 7.71 15.94 -2.20
C ASP A 92 7.81 15.72 -0.69
N VAL A 93 6.70 15.94 0.00
CA VAL A 93 6.58 15.71 1.44
C VAL A 93 5.66 14.52 1.68
N VAL A 94 6.13 13.56 2.48
CA VAL A 94 5.30 12.43 2.94
C VAL A 94 4.23 12.96 3.90
N LYS A 95 3.05 13.29 3.38
CA LYS A 95 1.95 13.91 4.16
C LYS A 95 1.61 13.14 5.44
N ARG A 96 1.64 11.81 5.37
CA ARG A 96 1.37 10.93 6.50
C ARG A 96 2.31 11.17 7.68
N TYR A 97 3.56 11.53 7.40
CA TYR A 97 4.61 11.76 8.39
C TYR A 97 5.11 13.21 8.40
N ALA A 98 4.30 14.17 7.94
CA ALA A 98 4.69 15.57 7.86
C ALA A 98 5.12 16.16 9.22
N SER A 99 4.55 15.66 10.32
CA SER A 99 4.90 16.05 11.70
C SER A 99 6.04 15.22 12.30
N ASN A 100 6.58 14.21 11.58
CA ASN A 100 7.61 13.32 12.10
C ASN A 100 8.66 13.03 11.02
N THR A 101 9.73 13.80 11.07
CA THR A 101 10.83 13.74 10.08
C THR A 101 11.58 12.41 10.11
N GLN A 102 11.65 11.75 11.28
CA GLN A 102 12.31 10.45 11.45
C GLN A 102 11.54 9.34 10.71
N LEU A 103 10.22 9.29 10.88
CA LEU A 103 9.37 8.33 10.17
C LEU A 103 9.30 8.65 8.67
N ALA A 104 9.27 9.93 8.29
CA ALA A 104 9.31 10.33 6.89
C ALA A 104 10.63 9.91 6.21
N HIS A 105 11.76 10.02 6.92
CA HIS A 105 13.05 9.55 6.42
C HIS A 105 13.06 8.01 6.28
N LEU A 106 12.60 7.29 7.31
CA LEU A 106 12.52 5.83 7.27
C LEU A 106 11.69 5.36 6.07
N GLU A 107 10.52 5.94 5.87
CA GLU A 107 9.63 5.59 4.74
C GLU A 107 10.34 5.79 3.39
N ARG A 108 11.05 6.90 3.24
CA ARG A 108 11.76 7.21 1.99
C ARG A 108 12.96 6.31 1.73
N MET A 109 13.64 5.85 2.77
CA MET A 109 14.91 5.12 2.64
C MET A 109 14.77 3.61 2.82
N LEU A 110 13.68 3.13 3.41
CA LEU A 110 13.46 1.71 3.63
C LEU A 110 13.41 0.95 2.30
N PHE A 111 14.14 -0.16 2.22
CA PHE A 111 14.25 -1.01 1.02
C PHE A 111 14.81 -0.31 -0.23
N ARG A 112 15.58 0.76 -0.06
CA ARG A 112 16.31 1.42 -1.15
C ARG A 112 17.72 0.86 -1.26
N ASN A 113 18.23 0.74 -2.48
CA ASN A 113 19.63 0.33 -2.73
C ASN A 113 20.61 1.40 -2.26
N GLU A 114 20.24 2.67 -2.37
CA GLU A 114 21.04 3.80 -1.88
C GLU A 114 20.39 4.39 -0.64
N THR A 115 20.75 3.87 0.51
CA THR A 115 20.27 4.41 1.79
C THR A 115 21.18 5.55 2.26
N LYS A 116 20.56 6.67 2.65
CA LYS A 116 21.25 7.77 3.33
C LYS A 116 20.91 7.72 4.80
N ALA A 117 21.95 7.83 5.64
CA ALA A 117 21.73 7.92 7.08
C ALA A 117 20.90 9.16 7.43
N TYR A 118 20.05 9.04 8.43
CA TYR A 118 19.31 10.19 8.96
C TYR A 118 20.30 11.13 9.66
N ALA A 119 20.48 12.30 9.10
CA ALA A 119 21.35 13.32 9.66
C ALA A 119 20.52 14.25 10.56
N SER A 120 20.55 14.01 11.87
CA SER A 120 19.96 14.90 12.87
C SER A 120 20.85 14.96 14.10
N THR A 121 20.88 16.11 14.73
CA THR A 121 21.46 16.30 16.06
C THR A 121 20.47 16.00 17.18
N GLU A 122 19.17 15.77 16.82
CA GLU A 122 18.12 15.45 17.77
C GLU A 122 18.11 13.94 18.10
N GLU A 123 17.74 13.63 19.34
CA GLU A 123 17.56 12.25 19.78
C GLU A 123 16.46 11.54 18.96
N LEU A 124 16.70 10.28 18.60
CA LEU A 124 15.72 9.46 17.93
C LEU A 124 14.63 9.01 18.91
N THR A 125 13.44 9.56 18.79
CA THR A 125 12.30 9.29 19.70
C THR A 125 11.16 8.53 19.05
N ALA A 126 11.11 8.52 17.72
CA ALA A 126 10.01 7.90 16.96
C ALA A 126 10.25 6.43 16.60
N ILE A 127 11.52 5.98 16.67
CA ILE A 127 11.93 4.64 16.26
C ILE A 127 12.78 4.05 17.35
N GLU A 128 12.41 2.87 17.85
CA GLU A 128 13.15 2.12 18.83
C GLU A 128 13.41 0.71 18.30
N VAL A 129 14.65 0.25 18.36
CA VAL A 129 15.03 -1.10 17.98
C VAL A 129 15.48 -1.85 19.21
N VAL A 130 14.80 -2.92 19.54
CA VAL A 130 15.06 -3.72 20.73
C VAL A 130 15.47 -5.14 20.34
N LYS A 131 16.56 -5.64 20.91
CA LYS A 131 16.99 -7.03 20.76
C LYS A 131 16.61 -7.81 22.01
N ALA A 132 15.81 -8.85 21.83
CA ALA A 132 15.47 -9.79 22.89
C ALA A 132 16.32 -11.07 22.82
N GLY A 133 16.51 -11.73 23.95
CA GLY A 133 17.29 -12.99 24.04
C GLY A 133 16.45 -14.22 23.64
N SER A 134 15.12 -14.11 23.62
CA SER A 134 14.19 -15.18 23.22
C SER A 134 12.87 -14.61 22.75
N LEU A 135 12.09 -15.39 21.99
CA LEU A 135 10.76 -15.04 21.55
C LEU A 135 9.81 -14.68 22.72
N GLN A 136 9.91 -15.42 23.83
CA GLN A 136 9.12 -15.12 25.01
C GLN A 136 9.47 -13.77 25.63
N GLN A 137 10.76 -13.40 25.66
CA GLN A 137 11.19 -12.08 26.10
C GLN A 137 10.73 -10.97 25.14
N GLU A 138 10.77 -11.23 23.84
CA GLU A 138 10.25 -10.32 22.82
C GLU A 138 8.79 -10.00 23.02
N CYS A 139 7.95 -11.04 23.17
CA CYS A 139 6.52 -10.88 23.50
C CYS A 139 6.32 -10.09 24.81
N GLY A 140 7.11 -10.39 25.83
CA GLY A 140 7.05 -9.69 27.11
C GLY A 140 7.45 -8.20 27.00
N LEU A 141 8.45 -7.88 26.16
CA LEU A 141 8.83 -6.51 25.87
C LEU A 141 7.73 -5.76 25.13
N CYS A 142 7.14 -6.39 24.11
CA CYS A 142 6.03 -5.82 23.36
C CYS A 142 4.83 -5.51 24.28
N CYS A 143 4.44 -6.44 25.15
CA CYS A 143 3.37 -6.22 26.11
C CYS A 143 3.66 -5.08 27.08
N ARG A 144 4.87 -5.01 27.64
CA ARG A 144 5.27 -3.89 28.52
C ARG A 144 5.23 -2.55 27.79
N LYS A 145 5.69 -2.51 26.54
CA LYS A 145 5.65 -1.27 25.74
C LYS A 145 4.23 -0.82 25.46
N MET A 146 3.34 -1.73 25.13
CA MET A 146 1.91 -1.42 24.97
C MET A 146 1.29 -0.87 26.27
N MET A 147 1.59 -1.51 27.39
CA MET A 147 1.10 -1.03 28.70
C MET A 147 1.64 0.36 29.04
N GLU A 148 2.92 0.64 28.79
CA GLU A 148 3.51 1.97 28.96
C GLU A 148 2.79 3.02 28.14
N LEU A 149 2.57 2.73 26.83
CA LEU A 149 1.87 3.64 25.93
C LEU A 149 0.45 3.97 26.41
N ILE A 150 -0.26 2.98 26.93
CA ILE A 150 -1.63 3.14 27.40
C ILE A 150 -1.66 3.89 28.73
N THR A 151 -0.87 3.44 29.72
CA THR A 151 -0.97 3.94 31.10
C THR A 151 -0.27 5.28 31.30
N GLN A 152 0.81 5.55 30.58
CA GLN A 152 1.64 6.73 30.79
C GLN A 152 1.48 7.79 29.69
N LYS A 153 1.21 7.35 28.45
CA LYS A 153 1.12 8.26 27.29
C LYS A 153 -0.29 8.46 26.75
N GLY A 154 -1.31 7.85 27.38
CA GLY A 154 -2.72 8.04 27.05
C GLY A 154 -3.18 7.44 25.72
N TYR A 155 -2.41 6.52 25.12
CA TYR A 155 -2.83 5.79 23.94
C TYR A 155 -3.96 4.81 24.29
N ARG A 156 -4.81 4.51 23.32
CA ARG A 156 -5.85 3.49 23.43
C ARG A 156 -5.40 2.24 22.67
N TYR A 157 -5.92 1.09 23.01
CA TYR A 157 -5.63 -0.15 22.30
C TYR A 157 -5.81 -0.04 20.78
N ARG A 158 -6.82 0.69 20.33
CA ARG A 158 -7.08 0.92 18.91
C ARG A 158 -6.04 1.81 18.21
N ASP A 159 -5.22 2.51 18.95
CA ASP A 159 -4.16 3.40 18.42
C ASP A 159 -2.83 2.64 18.27
N ILE A 160 -2.80 1.35 18.66
CA ILE A 160 -1.62 0.49 18.65
C ILE A 160 -1.85 -0.69 17.69
N ALA A 161 -0.90 -0.93 16.81
CA ALA A 161 -0.89 -2.11 15.96
C ALA A 161 0.39 -2.93 16.20
N VAL A 162 0.22 -4.25 16.24
CA VAL A 162 1.34 -5.21 16.31
C VAL A 162 1.37 -5.97 15.01
N VAL A 163 2.51 -5.97 14.35
CA VAL A 163 2.72 -6.69 13.08
C VAL A 163 3.70 -7.82 13.33
N VAL A 164 3.34 -9.01 12.94
CA VAL A 164 4.17 -10.22 13.07
C VAL A 164 4.29 -10.92 11.72
N SER A 165 5.40 -11.61 11.51
CA SER A 165 5.63 -12.35 10.26
C SER A 165 4.89 -13.69 10.23
N ASP A 166 4.67 -14.28 11.41
CA ASP A 166 4.00 -15.57 11.57
C ASP A 166 3.31 -15.62 12.95
N MET A 167 2.21 -16.37 13.05
CA MET A 167 1.45 -16.59 14.30
C MET A 167 1.49 -18.04 14.71
#